data_d0bfc3f1caa9966ca3e9e032e9c74bb6
#
_entry.id   d0bfc3f1caa9966ca3e9e032e9c74bb6
#
_cell.length_a   1.000
_cell.length_b   1.000
_cell.length_c   1.000
_cell.angle_alpha   90.00
_cell.angle_beta   90.00
_cell.angle_gamma   90.00
#
_symmetry.space_group_name_H-M   'P 1'
#
loop_
_entity.id
_entity.type
_entity.pdbx_description
1 polymer ?
#
loop_
_entity_poly.entity_id
_entity_poly.type
_entity_poly.pdbx_seq_one_letter_code
_entity_poly.pdbx_strand_id
1 'polypeptide(L)'
;MDSPNVVTDRFLNPGEIFFGGPDFRVRTLLGSCVSIVLWHPEKHIGGMCHYLLPSPTDHHLERTYKYGTDAILFFLTEIKKYQSKPNEYYAKIFGGSNMFLHEEKEILKDNSTSNVGARNAEFAKKVLKDNEIKIISEDTGGTLSRKIYFTVWDGEVWVEKK
;
A
#
# COMPACT_ATOMS: atom_id res chain seq x y z
N MET A 1 -22.06 0.30 2.76
CA MET A 1 -22.35 -1.04 3.27
C MET A 1 -21.99 -1.11 4.74
N ASP A 2 -22.87 -1.64 5.54
CA ASP A 2 -22.59 -1.83 6.97
C ASP A 2 -21.57 -2.97 7.16
N SER A 3 -20.97 -3.01 8.36
CA SER A 3 -20.02 -4.08 8.67
C SER A 3 -20.71 -5.45 8.61
N PRO A 4 -20.01 -6.49 8.14
CA PRO A 4 -20.59 -7.84 8.10
C PRO A 4 -20.78 -8.40 9.51
N ASN A 5 -21.64 -9.42 9.64
CA ASN A 5 -21.88 -10.09 10.92
C ASN A 5 -20.62 -10.79 11.43
N VAL A 6 -19.80 -11.29 10.52
CA VAL A 6 -18.52 -11.93 10.85
C VAL A 6 -17.42 -11.23 10.06
N VAL A 7 -16.46 -10.70 10.77
CA VAL A 7 -15.29 -10.00 10.20
C VAL A 7 -14.08 -10.93 10.26
N THR A 8 -13.41 -11.09 9.13
CA THR A 8 -12.13 -11.79 9.07
C THR A 8 -10.99 -10.78 9.13
N ASP A 9 -10.20 -10.85 10.19
CA ASP A 9 -9.03 -10.01 10.35
C ASP A 9 -7.83 -10.60 9.64
N ARG A 10 -7.10 -9.74 8.91
CA ARG A 10 -5.85 -10.11 8.26
C ARG A 10 -4.78 -9.08 8.58
N PHE A 11 -3.66 -9.52 9.14
CA PHE A 11 -2.49 -8.65 9.32
C PHE A 11 -1.48 -8.93 8.22
N LEU A 12 -0.97 -7.86 7.58
CA LEU A 12 0.07 -7.99 6.57
C LEU A 12 1.43 -7.66 7.18
N ASN A 13 2.32 -8.63 7.14
CA ASN A 13 3.74 -8.41 7.37
C ASN A 13 4.39 -7.78 6.12
N PRO A 14 5.59 -7.19 6.25
CA PRO A 14 6.30 -6.66 5.08
C PRO A 14 6.41 -7.71 3.97
N GLY A 15 6.02 -7.33 2.76
CA GLY A 15 6.04 -8.21 1.60
C GLY A 15 4.82 -9.08 1.43
N GLU A 16 3.85 -8.99 2.33
CA GLU A 16 2.58 -9.68 2.15
C GLU A 16 1.57 -8.80 1.41
N ILE A 17 0.57 -9.42 0.83
CA ILE A 17 -0.41 -8.72 0.00
C ILE A 17 -1.78 -9.38 0.14
N PHE A 18 -2.83 -8.57 -0.04
CA PHE A 18 -4.21 -9.01 0.10
C PHE A 18 -5.05 -8.46 -1.05
N PHE A 19 -6.00 -9.25 -1.50
CA PHE A 19 -7.11 -8.80 -2.35
C PHE A 19 -8.32 -9.68 -2.06
N GLY A 20 -9.46 -9.06 -1.78
CA GLY A 20 -10.64 -9.85 -1.40
C GLY A 20 -11.90 -9.04 -1.20
N GLY A 21 -12.90 -9.69 -0.65
CA GLY A 21 -14.26 -9.17 -0.51
C GLY A 21 -14.56 -8.46 0.80
N PRO A 22 -15.85 -8.15 1.02
CA PRO A 22 -16.26 -7.22 2.06
C PRO A 22 -16.19 -7.75 3.49
N ASP A 23 -15.91 -9.02 3.69
CA ASP A 23 -15.84 -9.59 5.05
C ASP A 23 -14.51 -9.31 5.75
N PHE A 24 -13.56 -8.67 5.08
CA PHE A 24 -12.20 -8.52 5.58
C PHE A 24 -11.95 -7.15 6.18
N ARG A 25 -11.21 -7.16 7.29
CA ARG A 25 -10.50 -5.99 7.81
C ARG A 25 -9.02 -6.30 7.76
N VAL A 26 -8.24 -5.47 7.05
CA VAL A 26 -6.82 -5.73 6.77
C VAL A 26 -5.98 -4.66 7.47
N ARG A 27 -4.95 -5.09 8.18
CA ARG A 27 -4.12 -4.22 9.01
C ARG A 27 -2.65 -4.38 8.66
N THR A 28 -1.89 -3.31 8.85
CA THR A 28 -0.43 -3.37 8.77
C THR A 28 0.20 -2.23 9.56
N LEU A 29 1.51 -2.32 9.78
CA LEU A 29 2.31 -1.31 10.46
C LEU A 29 3.40 -0.84 9.50
N LEU A 30 3.47 0.47 9.28
CA LEU A 30 4.34 1.09 8.28
C LEU A 30 5.32 2.07 8.91
N GLY A 31 6.59 1.96 8.52
CA GLY A 31 7.59 3.00 8.70
C GLY A 31 7.92 3.62 7.34
N SER A 32 9.07 3.28 6.77
CA SER A 32 9.46 3.72 5.42
C SER A 32 8.76 2.96 4.30
N CYS A 33 8.15 1.83 4.62
CA CYS A 33 7.36 1.04 3.68
C CYS A 33 6.08 1.77 3.29
N VAL A 34 5.46 1.33 2.21
CA VAL A 34 4.21 1.92 1.70
C VAL A 34 3.16 0.85 1.49
N SER A 35 1.93 1.20 1.83
CA SER A 35 0.72 0.47 1.45
C SER A 35 -0.04 1.25 0.41
N ILE A 36 -0.37 0.58 -0.69
CA ILE A 36 -1.40 1.03 -1.63
C ILE A 36 -2.66 0.27 -1.25
N VAL A 37 -3.75 1.01 -1.03
CA VAL A 37 -5.07 0.44 -0.76
C VAL A 37 -5.94 0.72 -1.97
N LEU A 38 -6.55 -0.34 -2.53
CA LEU A 38 -7.49 -0.23 -3.65
C LEU A 38 -8.87 -0.64 -3.19
N TRP A 39 -9.90 0.06 -3.67
CA TRP A 39 -11.27 -0.27 -3.34
C TRP A 39 -12.23 0.00 -4.49
N HIS A 40 -13.11 -0.97 -4.77
CA HIS A 40 -14.17 -0.86 -5.77
C HIS A 40 -15.48 -0.51 -5.07
N PRO A 41 -16.05 0.69 -5.31
CA PRO A 41 -17.20 1.15 -4.51
C PRO A 41 -18.51 0.40 -4.79
N GLU A 42 -18.64 -0.22 -5.95
CA GLU A 42 -19.86 -0.98 -6.27
C GLU A 42 -19.75 -2.45 -5.87
N LYS A 43 -18.61 -3.07 -6.14
CA LYS A 43 -18.40 -4.50 -5.86
C LYS A 43 -18.01 -4.77 -4.42
N HIS A 44 -17.58 -3.74 -3.66
CA HIS A 44 -17.10 -3.87 -2.28
C HIS A 44 -15.98 -4.89 -2.16
N ILE A 45 -15.04 -4.82 -3.10
CA ILE A 45 -13.81 -5.60 -3.11
C ILE A 45 -12.64 -4.64 -3.09
N GLY A 46 -11.50 -5.12 -2.61
CA GLY A 46 -10.31 -4.28 -2.59
C GLY A 46 -9.07 -5.03 -2.21
N GLY A 47 -7.96 -4.31 -2.20
CA GLY A 47 -6.66 -4.88 -1.89
C GLY A 47 -5.81 -3.94 -1.06
N MET A 48 -4.79 -4.51 -0.45
CA MET A 48 -3.78 -3.77 0.30
C MET A 48 -2.45 -4.50 0.17
N CYS A 49 -1.36 -3.74 0.03
CA CYS A 49 -0.01 -4.28 -0.01
C CYS A 49 0.85 -3.65 1.07
N HIS A 50 2.05 -4.19 1.25
CA HIS A 50 3.05 -3.64 2.14
C HIS A 50 4.42 -3.87 1.48
N TYR A 51 4.83 -2.95 0.59
CA TYR A 51 6.10 -3.12 -0.10
C TYR A 51 7.21 -2.28 0.57
N LEU A 52 8.43 -2.77 0.44
CA LEU A 52 9.61 -2.19 1.08
C LEU A 52 10.37 -1.27 0.16
N LEU A 53 10.40 -1.59 -1.13
CA LEU A 53 11.13 -0.86 -2.17
C LEU A 53 10.28 -0.79 -3.43
N PRO A 54 10.50 0.24 -4.28
CA PRO A 54 9.73 0.34 -5.53
C PRO A 54 9.96 -0.83 -6.47
N SER A 55 11.23 -1.20 -6.67
CA SER A 55 11.61 -2.23 -7.64
C SER A 55 12.88 -2.92 -7.18
N PRO A 56 13.13 -4.16 -7.63
CA PRO A 56 14.38 -4.84 -7.32
C PRO A 56 15.57 -4.16 -8.00
N THR A 57 16.75 -4.26 -7.36
CA THR A 57 18.02 -3.73 -7.90
C THR A 57 18.70 -4.70 -8.85
N ASP A 58 18.27 -5.95 -8.85
CA ASP A 58 18.78 -7.02 -9.72
C ASP A 58 17.60 -7.77 -10.32
N HIS A 59 17.92 -8.67 -11.29
CA HIS A 59 16.87 -9.46 -11.93
C HIS A 59 16.41 -10.59 -11.03
N HIS A 60 15.15 -10.57 -10.67
CA HIS A 60 14.50 -11.65 -9.94
C HIS A 60 13.63 -12.46 -10.89
N LEU A 61 13.75 -13.78 -10.81
CA LEU A 61 12.87 -14.71 -11.51
C LEU A 61 11.61 -14.98 -10.71
N GLU A 62 11.66 -14.81 -9.39
CA GLU A 62 10.53 -15.01 -8.51
C GLU A 62 9.90 -13.67 -8.14
N ARG A 63 8.55 -13.63 -8.18
CA ARG A 63 7.81 -12.48 -7.70
C ARG A 63 7.83 -12.44 -6.18
N THR A 64 8.14 -11.27 -5.64
CA THR A 64 8.02 -11.01 -4.21
C THR A 64 7.37 -9.66 -4.01
N TYR A 65 6.33 -9.61 -3.18
CA TYR A 65 5.57 -8.39 -2.92
C TYR A 65 6.27 -7.44 -1.95
N LYS A 66 7.55 -7.69 -1.71
CA LYS A 66 8.47 -6.71 -1.13
C LYS A 66 8.73 -5.55 -2.07
N TYR A 67 8.45 -5.73 -3.35
CA TYR A 67 8.64 -4.71 -4.39
C TYR A 67 7.31 -4.21 -4.90
N GLY A 68 7.20 -2.87 -5.02
CA GLY A 68 5.98 -2.25 -5.53
C GLY A 68 5.62 -2.69 -6.93
N THR A 69 6.62 -2.94 -7.80
CA THR A 69 6.40 -3.43 -9.15
C THR A 69 5.66 -4.77 -9.18
N ASP A 70 5.99 -5.68 -8.28
CA ASP A 70 5.31 -6.98 -8.20
C ASP A 70 3.93 -6.84 -7.54
N ALA A 71 3.80 -5.94 -6.56
CA ALA A 71 2.53 -5.70 -5.90
C ALA A 71 1.48 -5.17 -6.89
N ILE A 72 1.85 -4.20 -7.74
CA ILE A 72 0.90 -3.65 -8.71
C ILE A 72 0.49 -4.69 -9.75
N LEU A 73 1.41 -5.55 -10.18
CA LEU A 73 1.09 -6.62 -11.11
C LEU A 73 0.08 -7.61 -10.50
N PHE A 74 0.24 -7.93 -9.23
CA PHE A 74 -0.72 -8.75 -8.51
C PHE A 74 -2.11 -8.10 -8.49
N PHE A 75 -2.17 -6.81 -8.14
CA PHE A 75 -3.44 -6.09 -8.14
C PHE A 75 -4.10 -6.09 -9.51
N LEU A 76 -3.36 -5.82 -10.57
CA LEU A 76 -3.91 -5.80 -11.93
C LEU A 76 -4.46 -7.18 -12.33
N THR A 77 -3.78 -8.24 -11.92
CA THR A 77 -4.26 -9.62 -12.14
C THR A 77 -5.55 -9.89 -11.40
N GLU A 78 -5.63 -9.48 -10.12
CA GLU A 78 -6.84 -9.68 -9.31
C GLU A 78 -8.01 -8.85 -9.82
N ILE A 79 -7.76 -7.60 -10.20
CA ILE A 79 -8.76 -6.72 -10.81
C ILE A 79 -9.41 -7.40 -12.01
N LYS A 80 -8.60 -8.02 -12.85
CA LYS A 80 -9.08 -8.74 -14.04
C LYS A 80 -9.88 -10.00 -13.66
N LYS A 81 -9.42 -10.74 -12.65
CA LYS A 81 -10.13 -11.94 -12.17
C LYS A 81 -11.52 -11.61 -11.67
N TYR A 82 -11.71 -10.45 -11.05
CA TYR A 82 -13.01 -9.98 -10.58
C TYR A 82 -13.84 -9.32 -11.69
N GLN A 83 -13.43 -9.45 -12.95
CA GLN A 83 -14.16 -8.91 -14.10
C GLN A 83 -14.41 -7.41 -13.95
N SER A 84 -13.37 -6.68 -13.54
CA SER A 84 -13.38 -5.24 -13.34
C SER A 84 -12.23 -4.58 -14.09
N LYS A 85 -12.15 -3.26 -14.02
CA LYS A 85 -11.10 -2.48 -14.68
C LYS A 85 -10.41 -1.58 -13.65
N PRO A 86 -9.13 -1.24 -13.87
CA PRO A 86 -8.41 -0.36 -12.94
C PRO A 86 -9.12 0.97 -12.67
N ASN A 87 -9.72 1.59 -13.68
CA ASN A 87 -10.39 2.89 -13.52
C ASN A 87 -11.70 2.82 -12.74
N GLU A 88 -12.14 1.63 -12.34
CA GLU A 88 -13.29 1.45 -11.47
C GLU A 88 -12.91 1.52 -9.98
N TYR A 89 -11.60 1.54 -9.67
CA TYR A 89 -11.11 1.54 -8.30
C TYR A 89 -10.66 2.92 -7.86
N TYR A 90 -10.78 3.17 -6.57
CA TYR A 90 -10.13 4.29 -5.91
C TYR A 90 -8.91 3.78 -5.15
N ALA A 91 -7.88 4.61 -5.06
CA ALA A 91 -6.65 4.29 -4.34
C ALA A 91 -6.40 5.26 -3.21
N LYS A 92 -5.83 4.73 -2.13
CA LYS A 92 -5.29 5.50 -1.01
C LYS A 92 -3.87 5.03 -0.76
N ILE A 93 -2.99 5.96 -0.36
CA ILE A 93 -1.56 5.68 -0.17
C ILE A 93 -1.17 6.05 1.25
N PHE A 94 -0.45 5.16 1.94
CA PHE A 94 -0.01 5.38 3.32
C PHE A 94 1.43 4.95 3.51
N GLY A 95 2.15 5.65 4.39
CA GLY A 95 3.48 5.27 4.79
C GLY A 95 4.57 6.19 4.25
N GLY A 96 5.72 5.61 3.92
CA GLY A 96 6.82 6.35 3.33
C GLY A 96 7.46 7.36 4.28
N SER A 97 7.52 7.07 5.57
CA SER A 97 8.16 7.92 6.57
C SER A 97 9.68 7.87 6.45
N ASN A 98 10.33 8.91 6.89
CA ASN A 98 11.76 8.93 7.08
C ASN A 98 12.08 8.58 8.53
N MET A 99 12.40 7.31 8.77
CA MET A 99 12.65 6.80 10.11
C MET A 99 14.06 7.09 10.61
N PHE A 100 14.93 7.64 9.77
CA PHE A 100 16.33 7.89 10.10
C PHE A 100 16.64 9.35 10.43
N LEU A 101 15.66 10.23 10.45
CA LEU A 101 15.84 11.66 10.54
C LEU A 101 16.48 12.12 11.86
N HIS A 102 16.32 11.37 12.94
CA HIS A 102 16.79 11.77 14.27
C HIS A 102 18.15 11.19 14.65
N GLU A 103 18.56 10.05 14.08
CA GLU A 103 19.75 9.31 14.51
C GLU A 103 20.92 9.39 13.55
N GLU A 104 20.68 9.67 12.27
CA GLU A 104 21.72 9.53 11.23
C GLU A 104 21.83 10.73 10.30
N LYS A 105 21.30 11.89 10.69
CA LYS A 105 21.27 13.09 9.87
C LYS A 105 22.66 13.56 9.44
N GLU A 106 23.72 13.23 10.20
CA GLU A 106 25.09 13.60 9.90
C GLU A 106 25.87 12.52 9.15
N ILE A 107 25.44 11.27 9.24
CA ILE A 107 26.16 10.11 8.68
C ILE A 107 25.70 9.82 7.27
N LEU A 108 24.42 10.06 6.96
CA LEU A 108 23.85 9.82 5.63
C LEU A 108 23.80 11.11 4.82
N LYS A 109 24.96 11.58 4.37
CA LYS A 109 25.03 12.63 3.37
C LYS A 109 24.61 12.15 2.00
N ASP A 110 24.40 10.85 1.84
CA ASP A 110 23.90 10.26 0.62
C ASP A 110 22.38 10.26 0.66
N ASN A 111 21.78 11.15 -0.13
CA ASN A 111 20.33 11.29 -0.25
C ASN A 111 19.64 10.01 -0.73
N SER A 112 20.36 9.02 -1.27
CA SER A 112 19.77 7.82 -1.83
C SER A 112 19.21 6.89 -0.76
N THR A 113 19.85 6.78 0.41
CA THR A 113 19.40 5.91 1.51
C THR A 113 18.42 6.59 2.44
N SER A 114 18.55 7.91 2.67
CA SER A 114 17.65 8.66 3.55
C SER A 114 16.27 8.88 2.97
N ASN A 115 16.06 8.62 1.67
CA ASN A 115 14.81 8.89 0.95
C ASN A 115 14.06 7.63 0.50
N VAL A 116 14.28 6.50 1.17
CA VAL A 116 13.56 5.26 0.83
C VAL A 116 12.05 5.47 0.93
N GLY A 117 11.59 6.08 2.02
CA GLY A 117 10.16 6.36 2.20
C GLY A 117 9.60 7.26 1.09
N ALA A 118 10.32 8.33 0.76
CA ALA A 118 9.91 9.26 -0.29
C ALA A 118 9.85 8.56 -1.65
N ARG A 119 10.83 7.74 -1.98
CA ARG A 119 10.84 6.98 -3.23
C ARG A 119 9.71 5.98 -3.31
N ASN A 120 9.40 5.32 -2.19
CA ASN A 120 8.27 4.40 -2.11
C ASN A 120 6.95 5.12 -2.37
N ALA A 121 6.75 6.30 -1.78
CA ALA A 121 5.54 7.09 -1.98
C ALA A 121 5.43 7.62 -3.42
N GLU A 122 6.52 8.10 -3.99
CA GLU A 122 6.55 8.59 -5.37
C GLU A 122 6.24 7.48 -6.37
N PHE A 123 6.76 6.29 -6.12
CA PHE A 123 6.44 5.13 -6.96
C PHE A 123 4.95 4.84 -6.95
N ALA A 124 4.31 4.86 -5.77
CA ALA A 124 2.87 4.61 -5.66
C ALA A 124 2.07 5.60 -6.50
N LYS A 125 2.39 6.91 -6.38
CA LYS A 125 1.69 7.95 -7.12
C LYS A 125 1.83 7.75 -8.63
N LYS A 126 3.04 7.47 -9.07
CA LYS A 126 3.32 7.29 -10.51
C LYS A 126 2.62 6.07 -11.08
N VAL A 127 2.75 4.91 -10.41
CA VAL A 127 2.22 3.66 -10.95
C VAL A 127 0.69 3.64 -10.96
N LEU A 128 0.07 4.28 -9.98
CA LEU A 128 -1.40 4.39 -9.95
C LEU A 128 -1.90 5.30 -11.06
N LYS A 129 -1.23 6.43 -11.28
CA LYS A 129 -1.56 7.32 -12.38
C LYS A 129 -1.37 6.64 -13.74
N ASP A 130 -0.26 5.94 -13.93
CA ASP A 130 0.03 5.23 -15.19
C ASP A 130 -1.01 4.15 -15.49
N ASN A 131 -1.64 3.59 -14.47
CA ASN A 131 -2.69 2.56 -14.63
C ASN A 131 -4.11 3.11 -14.53
N GLU A 132 -4.26 4.43 -14.55
CA GLU A 132 -5.56 5.10 -14.55
C GLU A 132 -6.41 4.80 -13.29
N ILE A 133 -5.74 4.60 -12.16
CA ILE A 133 -6.39 4.42 -10.87
C ILE A 133 -6.37 5.75 -10.12
N LYS A 134 -7.55 6.24 -9.75
CA LYS A 134 -7.70 7.55 -9.11
C LYS A 134 -7.27 7.51 -7.65
N ILE A 135 -6.30 8.34 -7.28
CA ILE A 135 -5.87 8.52 -5.90
C ILE A 135 -6.82 9.53 -5.24
N ILE A 136 -7.51 9.11 -4.20
CA ILE A 136 -8.46 9.97 -3.49
C ILE A 136 -7.97 10.44 -2.12
N SER A 137 -6.90 9.81 -1.60
CA SER A 137 -6.36 10.15 -0.29
C SER A 137 -4.92 9.67 -0.20
N GLU A 138 -4.10 10.41 0.55
CA GLU A 138 -2.75 9.96 0.90
C GLU A 138 -2.36 10.50 2.27
N ASP A 139 -1.63 9.69 3.02
CA ASP A 139 -1.02 10.07 4.29
C ASP A 139 0.39 9.51 4.28
N THR A 140 1.33 10.28 3.73
CA THR A 140 2.70 9.83 3.47
C THR A 140 3.72 10.81 4.01
N GLY A 141 4.94 10.31 4.20
CA GLY A 141 6.06 11.13 4.64
C GLY A 141 6.11 11.34 6.14
N GLY A 142 6.82 12.38 6.56
CA GLY A 142 7.03 12.64 7.98
C GLY A 142 8.01 11.67 8.62
N THR A 143 7.93 11.54 9.95
CA THR A 143 8.87 10.76 10.74
C THR A 143 8.20 9.72 11.64
N LEU A 144 6.88 9.64 11.61
CA LEU A 144 6.12 8.75 12.48
C LEU A 144 5.77 7.45 11.77
N SER A 145 5.73 6.36 12.54
CA SER A 145 5.16 5.11 12.06
C SER A 145 3.64 5.23 11.98
N ARG A 146 3.03 4.40 11.14
CA ARG A 146 1.59 4.39 10.93
C ARG A 146 1.06 2.97 11.05
N LYS A 147 0.02 2.83 11.84
CA LYS A 147 -0.76 1.61 11.89
C LYS A 147 -2.05 1.88 11.14
N ILE A 148 -2.36 1.07 10.14
CA ILE A 148 -3.56 1.29 9.32
C ILE A 148 -4.48 0.09 9.39
N TYR A 149 -5.79 0.39 9.27
CA TYR A 149 -6.87 -0.58 9.27
C TYR A 149 -7.76 -0.28 8.07
N PHE A 150 -7.85 -1.22 7.15
CA PHE A 150 -8.69 -1.10 5.96
C PHE A 150 -9.91 -2.01 6.10
N THR A 151 -11.11 -1.43 6.06
CA THR A 151 -12.35 -2.19 6.10
C THR A 151 -12.92 -2.27 4.68
N VAL A 152 -12.93 -3.47 4.13
CA VAL A 152 -13.26 -3.66 2.71
C VAL A 152 -14.75 -3.42 2.43
N TRP A 153 -15.61 -3.57 3.43
CA TRP A 153 -17.06 -3.38 3.26
C TRP A 153 -17.46 -1.94 2.95
N ASP A 154 -16.66 -0.95 3.40
CA ASP A 154 -16.99 0.47 3.18
C ASP A 154 -15.85 1.27 2.55
N GLY A 155 -14.68 0.65 2.36
CA GLY A 155 -13.51 1.31 1.76
C GLY A 155 -12.77 2.27 2.67
N GLU A 156 -13.12 2.34 3.95
CA GLU A 156 -12.48 3.24 4.90
C GLU A 156 -11.12 2.74 5.34
N VAL A 157 -10.21 3.68 5.60
CA VAL A 157 -8.91 3.37 6.21
C VAL A 157 -8.73 4.25 7.43
N TRP A 158 -8.49 3.60 8.56
CA TRP A 158 -8.18 4.27 9.83
C TRP A 158 -6.67 4.30 10.00
N VAL A 159 -6.14 5.44 10.41
CA VAL A 159 -4.69 5.65 10.56
C VAL A 159 -4.38 6.09 11.99
N GLU A 160 -3.44 5.39 12.61
CA GLU A 160 -2.91 5.74 13.93
C GLU A 160 -1.41 6.00 13.77
N LYS A 161 -0.97 7.20 14.14
CA LYS A 161 0.45 7.60 14.03
C LYS A 161 1.10 7.64 15.41
N LYS A 162 2.32 7.18 15.45
CA LYS A 162 3.12 7.24 16.69
C LYS A 162 4.54 7.71 16.41
#